data_076d7f784e2dd17f6391648c88ab2280
#
_entry.id   076d7f784e2dd17f6391648c88ab2280
#
_cell.length_a   1.000
_cell.length_b   1.000
_cell.length_c   1.000
_cell.angle_alpha   90.00
_cell.angle_beta   90.00
_cell.angle_gamma   90.00
#
_symmetry.space_group_name_H-M   'P 1'
#
loop_
_entity.id
_entity.type
_entity.pdbx_description
1 polymer ?
#
loop_
_entity_poly.entity_id
_entity_poly.type
_entity_poly.pdbx_seq_one_letter_code
_entity_poly.pdbx_strand_id
1 'polypeptide(L)'
;LSTRLRESYLQLTSALNSSRTLKSEILGRADTVLKIAEARYAAGDISLTDLLPVRRDWAAVQLSYLESLREVMQAWAEVKSFQ
;
A
#
# COMPACT_ATOMS: atom_id res chain seq x y z
N LEU A 1 -18.07 25.74 8.77
CA LEU A 1 -16.84 25.33 8.12
C LEU A 1 -16.83 25.76 6.66
N SER A 2 -15.68 26.21 6.19
CA SER A 2 -15.53 26.52 4.78
C SER A 2 -15.61 25.26 3.92
N THR A 3 -16.05 25.40 2.68
CA THR A 3 -16.12 24.29 1.75
C THR A 3 -14.76 23.66 1.52
N ARG A 4 -13.71 24.47 1.44
CA ARG A 4 -12.33 23.99 1.25
C ARG A 4 -11.85 23.15 2.41
N LEU A 5 -12.10 23.59 3.64
CA LEU A 5 -11.72 22.81 4.82
C LEU A 5 -12.44 21.46 4.85
N ARG A 6 -13.72 21.46 4.51
CA ARG A 6 -14.53 20.26 4.45
C ARG A 6 -13.99 19.27 3.41
N GLU A 7 -13.64 19.78 2.23
CA GLU A 7 -13.06 18.98 1.16
C GLU A 7 -11.71 18.39 1.58
N SER A 8 -10.88 19.18 2.27
CA SER A 8 -9.60 18.70 2.79
C SER A 8 -9.77 17.59 3.81
N TYR A 9 -10.77 17.72 4.69
CA TYR A 9 -11.08 16.64 5.64
C TYR A 9 -11.54 15.37 4.96
N LEU A 10 -12.40 15.49 3.96
CA LEU A 10 -12.87 14.32 3.21
C LEU A 10 -11.72 13.65 2.46
N GLN A 11 -10.83 14.45 1.89
CA GLN A 11 -9.66 13.92 1.20
C GLN A 11 -8.73 13.18 2.16
N LEU A 12 -8.50 13.74 3.35
CA LEU A 12 -7.69 13.09 4.37
C LEU A 12 -8.30 11.77 4.83
N THR A 13 -9.61 11.76 5.09
CA THR A 13 -10.32 10.54 5.50
C THR A 13 -10.23 9.47 4.43
N SER A 14 -10.41 9.84 3.17
CA SER A 14 -10.30 8.92 2.04
C SER A 14 -8.89 8.34 1.92
N ALA A 15 -7.86 9.18 2.05
CA ALA A 15 -6.46 8.74 2.00
C ALA A 15 -6.14 7.78 3.14
N LEU A 16 -6.62 8.06 4.36
CA LEU A 16 -6.43 7.18 5.50
C LEU A 16 -7.10 5.82 5.30
N ASN A 17 -8.31 5.80 4.77
CA ASN A 17 -9.04 4.56 4.51
C ASN A 17 -8.33 3.72 3.45
N SER A 18 -7.86 4.35 2.38
CA SER A 18 -7.10 3.65 1.33
C SER A 18 -5.81 3.06 1.87
N SER A 19 -5.07 3.81 2.69
CA SER A 19 -3.84 3.35 3.31
C SER A 19 -4.08 2.16 4.24
N ARG A 20 -5.13 2.20 5.04
CA ARG A 20 -5.50 1.09 5.94
C ARG A 20 -5.86 -0.17 5.16
N THR A 21 -6.62 -0.02 4.09
CA THR A 21 -7.00 -1.15 3.23
C THR A 21 -5.77 -1.80 2.60
N LEU A 22 -4.85 -0.99 2.07
CA LEU A 22 -3.59 -1.49 1.53
C LEU A 22 -2.81 -2.29 2.57
N LYS A 23 -2.67 -1.73 3.78
CA LYS A 23 -1.91 -2.38 4.84
C LYS A 23 -2.56 -3.68 5.30
N SER A 24 -3.85 -3.67 5.60
CA SER A 24 -4.51 -4.82 6.21
C SER A 24 -4.83 -5.94 5.24
N GLU A 25 -5.18 -5.61 3.99
CA GLU A 25 -5.66 -6.61 3.04
C GLU A 25 -4.63 -6.96 1.96
N ILE A 26 -3.98 -5.97 1.41
CA ILE A 26 -3.13 -6.17 0.23
C ILE A 26 -1.70 -6.54 0.61
N LEU A 27 -1.09 -5.82 1.56
CA LEU A 27 0.27 -6.14 2.01
C LEU A 27 0.34 -7.55 2.62
N GLY A 28 -0.64 -7.91 3.45
CA GLY A 28 -0.68 -9.22 4.07
C GLY A 28 -0.75 -10.35 3.06
N ARG A 29 -1.58 -10.18 2.02
CA ARG A 29 -1.69 -11.17 0.94
C ARG A 29 -0.41 -11.26 0.13
N ALA A 30 0.20 -10.12 -0.19
CA ALA A 30 1.45 -10.10 -0.94
C ALA A 30 2.57 -10.80 -0.19
N ASP A 31 2.68 -10.57 1.12
CA ASP A 31 3.66 -11.26 1.96
C ASP A 31 3.42 -12.78 1.97
N THR A 32 2.18 -13.21 2.11
CA THR A 32 1.83 -14.62 2.13
C THR A 32 2.17 -15.29 0.80
N VAL A 33 1.80 -14.66 -0.31
CA VAL A 33 2.09 -15.18 -1.65
C VAL A 33 3.59 -15.30 -1.88
N LEU A 34 4.36 -14.29 -1.46
CA LEU A 34 5.82 -14.32 -1.60
C LEU A 34 6.43 -15.45 -0.78
N LYS A 35 6.01 -15.62 0.47
CA LYS A 35 6.52 -16.69 1.33
C LYS A 35 6.24 -18.08 0.77
N ILE A 36 5.05 -18.29 0.23
CA ILE A 36 4.68 -19.54 -0.41
C ILE A 36 5.56 -19.78 -1.63
N ALA A 37 5.72 -18.79 -2.49
CA ALA A 37 6.53 -18.91 -3.69
C ALA A 37 8.00 -19.19 -3.36
N GLU A 38 8.56 -18.53 -2.36
CA GLU A 38 9.96 -18.76 -1.93
C GLU A 38 10.14 -20.18 -1.37
N ALA A 39 9.18 -20.67 -0.60
CA ALA A 39 9.22 -22.04 -0.07
C ALA A 39 9.16 -23.06 -1.20
N ARG A 40 8.33 -22.84 -2.21
CA ARG A 40 8.23 -23.71 -3.38
C ARG A 40 9.51 -23.70 -4.21
N TYR A 41 10.11 -22.52 -4.36
CA TYR A 41 11.38 -22.40 -5.05
C TYR A 41 12.48 -23.17 -4.31
N ALA A 42 12.56 -23.01 -3.00
CA ALA A 42 13.55 -23.71 -2.19
C ALA A 42 13.35 -25.24 -2.24
N ALA A 43 12.12 -25.70 -2.38
CA ALA A 43 11.80 -27.14 -2.51
C ALA A 43 11.99 -27.66 -3.94
N GLY A 44 12.29 -26.79 -4.90
CA GLY A 44 12.46 -27.18 -6.29
C GLY A 44 11.16 -27.33 -7.07
N ASP A 45 10.02 -26.90 -6.50
CA ASP A 45 8.70 -27.03 -7.14
C ASP A 45 8.44 -26.01 -8.23
N ILE A 46 9.10 -24.84 -8.15
CA ILE A 46 9.01 -23.80 -9.17
C ILE A 46 10.41 -23.31 -9.53
N SER A 47 10.54 -22.72 -10.72
CA SER A 47 11.80 -22.17 -11.21
C SER A 47 12.01 -20.74 -10.72
N LEU A 48 13.23 -20.24 -10.87
CA LEU A 48 13.53 -18.83 -10.61
C LEU A 48 12.70 -17.90 -11.50
N THR A 49 12.44 -18.31 -12.74
CA THR A 49 11.60 -17.56 -13.69
C THR A 49 10.18 -17.39 -13.15
N ASP A 50 9.68 -18.38 -12.41
CA ASP A 50 8.36 -18.30 -11.77
C ASP A 50 8.38 -17.44 -10.50
N LEU A 51 9.50 -17.43 -9.78
CA LEU A 51 9.62 -16.67 -8.53
C LEU A 51 9.79 -15.17 -8.78
N LEU A 52 10.54 -14.77 -9.80
CA LEU A 52 10.85 -13.36 -10.05
C LEU A 52 9.60 -12.47 -10.22
N PRO A 53 8.56 -12.88 -10.97
CA PRO A 53 7.34 -12.07 -11.07
C PRO A 53 6.66 -11.87 -9.71
N VAL A 54 6.68 -12.89 -8.85
CA VAL A 54 6.08 -12.79 -7.51
C VAL A 54 6.82 -11.76 -6.65
N ARG A 55 8.16 -11.78 -6.70
CA ARG A 55 8.98 -10.78 -6.00
C ARG A 55 8.73 -9.38 -6.53
N ARG A 56 8.57 -9.24 -7.83
CA ARG A 56 8.29 -7.95 -8.47
C ARG A 56 6.95 -7.41 -8.03
N ASP A 57 5.93 -8.26 -8.00
CA ASP A 57 4.59 -7.87 -7.56
C ASP A 57 4.58 -7.47 -6.09
N TRP A 58 5.31 -8.22 -5.26
CA TRP A 58 5.46 -7.87 -3.85
C TRP A 58 6.09 -6.48 -3.68
N ALA A 59 7.16 -6.19 -4.43
CA ALA A 59 7.82 -4.89 -4.37
C ALA A 59 6.90 -3.76 -4.85
N ALA A 60 6.09 -4.01 -5.89
CA ALA A 60 5.12 -3.04 -6.39
C ALA A 60 4.06 -2.70 -5.35
N VAL A 61 3.60 -3.71 -4.60
CA VAL A 61 2.63 -3.50 -3.51
C VAL A 61 3.24 -2.68 -2.38
N GLN A 62 4.51 -2.96 -2.01
CA GLN A 62 5.23 -2.16 -1.00
C GLN A 62 5.33 -0.70 -1.43
N LEU A 63 5.67 -0.45 -2.69
CA LEU A 63 5.76 0.91 -3.21
C LEU A 63 4.41 1.61 -3.19
N SER A 64 3.33 0.91 -3.57
CA SER A 64 1.98 1.46 -3.52
C SER A 64 1.59 1.88 -2.11
N TYR A 65 1.97 1.08 -1.11
CA TYR A 65 1.70 1.43 0.28
C TYR A 65 2.46 2.70 0.70
N LEU A 66 3.75 2.80 0.34
CA LEU A 66 4.53 4.01 0.63
C LEU A 66 3.94 5.24 -0.03
N GLU A 67 3.46 5.11 -1.26
CA GLU A 67 2.78 6.21 -1.96
C GLU A 67 1.48 6.60 -1.26
N SER A 68 0.73 5.63 -0.73
CA SER A 68 -0.50 5.93 0.01
C SER A 68 -0.20 6.68 1.31
N LEU A 69 0.88 6.36 1.99
CA LEU A 69 1.32 7.10 3.19
C LEU A 69 1.70 8.54 2.84
N ARG A 70 2.36 8.74 1.71
CA ARG A 70 2.70 10.07 1.22
C ARG A 70 1.44 10.91 0.98
N GLU A 71 0.42 10.31 0.37
CA GLU A 71 -0.87 10.97 0.15
C GLU A 71 -1.54 11.37 1.46
N VAL A 72 -1.47 10.50 2.47
CA VAL A 72 -1.98 10.81 3.81
C VAL A 72 -1.27 12.03 4.39
N MET A 73 0.06 12.05 4.29
CA MET A 73 0.86 13.16 4.80
C MET A 73 0.55 14.47 4.10
N GLN A 74 0.37 14.43 2.77
CA GLN A 74 0.02 15.60 1.99
C GLN A 74 -1.38 16.12 2.35
N ALA A 75 -2.34 15.21 2.48
CA ALA A 75 -3.71 15.58 2.87
C ALA A 75 -3.75 16.15 4.29
N TRP A 76 -2.98 15.61 5.21
CA TRP A 76 -2.86 16.13 6.57
C TRP A 76 -2.27 17.55 6.59
N ALA A 77 -1.20 17.75 5.81
CA ALA A 77 -0.57 19.07 5.70
C ALA A 77 -1.54 20.11 5.14
N GLU A 78 -2.37 19.72 4.18
CA GLU A 78 -3.38 20.60 3.62
C GLU A 78 -4.45 20.99 4.64
N VAL A 79 -4.94 20.03 5.44
CA VAL A 79 -5.88 20.32 6.51
C VAL A 79 -5.26 21.27 7.53
N LYS A 80 -4.00 21.06 7.89
CA LYS A 80 -3.29 21.93 8.84
C LYS A 80 -3.13 23.34 8.32
N SER A 81 -3.07 23.54 7.01
CA SER A 81 -2.92 24.87 6.44
C SER A 81 -4.12 25.78 6.69
N PHE A 82 -5.27 25.21 7.07
CA PHE A 82 -6.47 25.97 7.40
C PHE A 82 -6.55 26.38 8.88
N GLN A 83 -5.59 25.96 9.67
CA GLN A 83 -5.48 26.32 11.07
C GLN A 83 -4.51 27.49 11.22
#